data_381b16ba716061580f06774f2b295e05
#
_entry.id   381b16ba716061580f06774f2b295e05
#
_cell.length_a   1.000
_cell.length_b   1.000
_cell.length_c   1.000
_cell.angle_alpha   90.00
_cell.angle_beta   90.00
_cell.angle_gamma   90.00
#
_symmetry.space_group_name_H-M   'P 1'
#
loop_
_entity.id
_entity.type
_entity.pdbx_description
1 polymer ?
#
loop_
_entity_poly.entity_id
_entity_poly.type
_entity_poly.pdbx_seq_one_letter_code
_entity_poly.pdbx_strand_id
1 'polypeptide(L)'
;MTERKNKTLVECARSMLKGKDISNGFWVEALNIAVYFKNMSPTKSLEFKTPYEALYGFKPARKHLRVFGSKAFAHIPKEDRRKLDSKAIRCTLIGYCSQYKAYILFNPSTHNIFASRLVIFHEQDHEESDKHNEEWDILFLVEEESEETGNNQDQQ
;
A
#
# COMPACT_ATOMS: atom_id res chain seq x y z
N MET A 1 -30.72 8.69 -5.87
CA MET A 1 -29.87 7.63 -5.25
C MET A 1 -28.37 7.82 -5.48
N THR A 2 -27.95 8.27 -6.62
CA THR A 2 -26.54 8.47 -7.03
C THR A 2 -25.83 9.56 -6.22
N GLU A 3 -26.50 10.67 -5.97
CA GLU A 3 -25.97 11.85 -5.27
C GLU A 3 -25.53 11.55 -3.82
N ARG A 4 -26.34 10.76 -3.07
CA ARG A 4 -25.98 10.35 -1.70
C ARG A 4 -24.72 9.49 -1.68
N LYS A 5 -24.53 8.58 -2.66
CA LYS A 5 -23.33 7.74 -2.77
C LYS A 5 -22.10 8.58 -3.08
N ASN A 6 -22.22 9.53 -3.99
CA ASN A 6 -21.14 10.45 -4.34
C ASN A 6 -20.71 11.30 -3.14
N LYS A 7 -21.67 11.86 -2.41
CA LYS A 7 -21.38 12.61 -1.18
C LYS A 7 -20.60 11.79 -0.16
N THR A 8 -21.03 10.55 0.10
CA THR A 8 -20.35 9.63 1.02
C THR A 8 -18.91 9.34 0.59
N LEU A 9 -18.67 9.10 -0.71
CA LEU A 9 -17.32 8.82 -1.22
C LEU A 9 -16.40 10.03 -1.09
N VAL A 10 -16.90 11.24 -1.40
CA VAL A 10 -16.14 12.48 -1.27
C VAL A 10 -15.81 12.78 0.21
N GLU A 11 -16.76 12.55 1.12
CA GLU A 11 -16.52 12.70 2.57
C GLU A 11 -15.49 11.70 3.07
N CYS A 12 -15.54 10.45 2.61
CA CYS A 12 -14.55 9.42 2.93
C CYS A 12 -13.15 9.81 2.44
N ALA A 13 -13.02 10.25 1.18
CA ALA A 13 -11.75 10.71 0.62
C ALA A 13 -11.17 11.91 1.39
N ARG A 14 -12.04 12.88 1.75
CA ARG A 14 -11.66 14.04 2.56
C ARG A 14 -11.14 13.64 3.95
N SER A 15 -11.81 12.69 4.60
CA SER A 15 -11.41 12.18 5.91
C SER A 15 -10.05 11.48 5.84
N MET A 16 -9.80 10.70 4.78
CA MET A 16 -8.51 10.04 4.56
C MET A 16 -7.37 11.03 4.37
N LEU A 17 -7.56 12.06 3.54
CA LEU A 17 -6.55 13.11 3.30
C LEU A 17 -6.22 13.89 4.59
N LYS A 18 -7.26 14.30 5.33
CA LYS A 18 -7.06 15.05 6.58
C LYS A 18 -6.46 14.19 7.70
N GLY A 19 -6.88 12.93 7.80
CA GLY A 19 -6.44 12.02 8.87
C GLY A 19 -4.95 11.65 8.79
N LYS A 20 -4.31 11.80 7.64
CA LYS A 20 -2.89 11.53 7.41
C LYS A 20 -2.09 12.76 6.96
N ASP A 21 -2.69 13.95 7.04
CA ASP A 21 -2.08 15.23 6.64
C ASP A 21 -1.48 15.20 5.22
N ILE A 22 -2.21 14.56 4.30
CA ILE A 22 -1.80 14.42 2.91
C ILE A 22 -2.36 15.59 2.09
N SER A 23 -1.54 16.11 1.19
CA SER A 23 -1.92 17.19 0.28
C SER A 23 -3.24 16.89 -0.44
N ASN A 24 -4.09 17.90 -0.55
CA ASN A 24 -5.35 17.81 -1.32
C ASN A 24 -5.14 17.46 -2.80
N GLY A 25 -3.92 17.58 -3.33
CA GLY A 25 -3.58 17.15 -4.69
C GLY A 25 -3.84 15.66 -4.95
N PHE A 26 -3.82 14.82 -3.91
CA PHE A 26 -4.09 13.38 -3.99
C PHE A 26 -5.56 13.01 -3.82
N TRP A 27 -6.48 13.94 -4.08
CA TRP A 27 -7.92 13.70 -3.89
C TRP A 27 -8.47 12.60 -4.81
N VAL A 28 -7.93 12.46 -6.02
CA VAL A 28 -8.33 11.43 -6.98
C VAL A 28 -7.93 10.04 -6.48
N GLU A 29 -6.71 9.91 -5.98
CA GLU A 29 -6.17 8.68 -5.39
C GLU A 29 -6.97 8.29 -4.15
N ALA A 30 -7.26 9.23 -3.26
CA ALA A 30 -8.08 9.02 -2.08
C ALA A 30 -9.51 8.59 -2.47
N LEU A 31 -10.10 9.18 -3.51
CA LEU A 31 -11.42 8.80 -4.02
C LEU A 31 -11.41 7.38 -4.59
N ASN A 32 -10.39 7.03 -5.37
CA ASN A 32 -10.24 5.67 -5.93
C ASN A 32 -10.14 4.62 -4.81
N ILE A 33 -9.40 4.91 -3.75
CA ILE A 33 -9.31 4.02 -2.57
C ILE A 33 -10.65 3.96 -1.83
N ALA A 34 -11.38 5.07 -1.69
CA ALA A 34 -12.71 5.07 -1.08
C ALA A 34 -13.68 4.18 -1.83
N VAL A 35 -13.68 4.24 -3.17
CA VAL A 35 -14.47 3.34 -4.03
C VAL A 35 -14.04 1.89 -3.85
N TYR A 36 -12.72 1.64 -3.86
CA TYR A 36 -12.16 0.30 -3.67
C TYR A 36 -12.61 -0.32 -2.35
N PHE A 37 -12.48 0.40 -1.23
CA PHE A 37 -12.93 -0.07 0.07
C PHE A 37 -14.44 -0.25 0.14
N LYS A 38 -15.22 0.63 -0.51
CA LYS A 38 -16.66 0.51 -0.57
C LYS A 38 -17.09 -0.79 -1.25
N ASN A 39 -16.41 -1.18 -2.33
CA ASN A 39 -16.66 -2.43 -3.03
C ASN A 39 -16.26 -3.68 -2.22
N MET A 40 -15.30 -3.54 -1.31
CA MET A 40 -14.84 -4.60 -0.39
C MET A 40 -15.64 -4.66 0.94
N SER A 41 -16.54 -3.70 1.18
CA SER A 41 -17.32 -3.61 2.41
C SER A 41 -18.72 -4.19 2.24
N PRO A 42 -19.24 -4.98 3.20
CA PRO A 42 -20.59 -5.53 3.12
C PRO A 42 -21.65 -4.43 3.21
N THR A 43 -22.75 -4.58 2.49
CA THR A 43 -23.86 -3.64 2.46
C THR A 43 -25.17 -4.32 2.80
N LYS A 44 -26.05 -3.61 3.51
CA LYS A 44 -27.39 -4.12 3.89
C LYS A 44 -28.24 -4.46 2.66
N SER A 45 -28.11 -3.68 1.59
CA SER A 45 -28.86 -3.88 0.33
C SER A 45 -28.50 -5.16 -0.41
N LEU A 46 -27.39 -5.81 -0.08
CA LEU A 46 -26.93 -7.07 -0.63
C LEU A 46 -26.89 -8.18 0.43
N GLU A 47 -27.80 -8.14 1.42
CA GLU A 47 -27.88 -9.13 2.49
C GLU A 47 -26.52 -9.35 3.19
N PHE A 48 -25.82 -8.26 3.48
CA PHE A 48 -24.47 -8.23 4.07
C PHE A 48 -23.34 -8.84 3.20
N LYS A 49 -23.60 -9.10 1.92
CA LYS A 49 -22.54 -9.42 0.96
C LYS A 49 -21.84 -8.14 0.52
N THR A 50 -20.58 -8.29 0.08
CA THR A 50 -19.86 -7.18 -0.53
C THR A 50 -20.30 -7.01 -1.99
N PRO A 51 -20.25 -5.79 -2.56
CA PRO A 51 -20.47 -5.60 -4.00
C PRO A 51 -19.54 -6.44 -4.86
N TYR A 52 -18.29 -6.61 -4.42
CA TYR A 52 -17.32 -7.49 -5.08
C TYR A 52 -17.79 -8.95 -5.11
N GLU A 53 -18.25 -9.49 -3.97
CA GLU A 53 -18.78 -10.87 -3.87
C GLU A 53 -20.04 -11.06 -4.71
N ALA A 54 -20.92 -10.06 -4.77
CA ALA A 54 -22.12 -10.10 -5.58
C ALA A 54 -21.81 -10.14 -7.09
N LEU A 55 -20.73 -9.48 -7.53
CA LEU A 55 -20.32 -9.42 -8.93
C LEU A 55 -19.52 -10.66 -9.38
N TYR A 56 -18.57 -11.11 -8.54
CA TYR A 56 -17.60 -12.16 -8.90
C TYR A 56 -17.93 -13.54 -8.32
N GLY A 57 -18.91 -13.65 -7.41
CA GLY A 57 -19.33 -14.90 -6.79
C GLY A 57 -18.43 -15.44 -5.66
N PHE A 58 -17.34 -14.75 -5.32
CA PHE A 58 -16.42 -15.13 -4.23
C PHE A 58 -16.01 -13.95 -3.36
N LYS A 59 -15.63 -14.23 -2.11
CA LYS A 59 -15.22 -13.20 -1.14
C LYS A 59 -13.89 -12.58 -1.51
N PRO A 60 -13.77 -11.24 -1.43
CA PRO A 60 -12.51 -10.57 -1.71
C PRO A 60 -11.44 -10.89 -0.66
N ALA A 61 -10.19 -11.05 -1.10
CA ALA A 61 -9.04 -11.14 -0.20
C ALA A 61 -8.77 -9.76 0.41
N ARG A 62 -8.62 -9.69 1.75
CA ARG A 62 -8.42 -8.42 2.49
C ARG A 62 -7.03 -8.26 3.10
N LYS A 63 -6.18 -9.29 3.04
CA LYS A 63 -4.84 -9.28 3.66
C LYS A 63 -3.92 -8.18 3.13
N HIS A 64 -4.15 -7.73 1.89
CA HIS A 64 -3.36 -6.69 1.23
C HIS A 64 -3.83 -5.26 1.55
N LEU A 65 -4.95 -5.11 2.26
CA LEU A 65 -5.47 -3.78 2.58
C LEU A 65 -4.59 -3.11 3.62
N ARG A 66 -4.23 -1.85 3.34
CA ARG A 66 -3.43 -0.97 4.19
C ARG A 66 -4.10 0.39 4.32
N VAL A 67 -3.77 1.12 5.37
CA VAL A 67 -4.32 2.46 5.60
C VAL A 67 -3.76 3.44 4.56
N PHE A 68 -4.63 4.23 3.93
CA PHE A 68 -4.22 5.30 3.01
C PHE A 68 -3.28 6.27 3.69
N GLY A 69 -2.20 6.64 3.04
CA GLY A 69 -1.23 7.57 3.60
C GLY A 69 -0.25 6.95 4.59
N SER A 70 -0.26 5.63 4.79
CA SER A 70 0.74 4.96 5.62
C SER A 70 2.14 5.15 5.06
N LYS A 71 3.09 5.35 5.97
CA LYS A 71 4.52 5.33 5.65
C LYS A 71 4.90 3.92 5.18
N ALA A 72 5.65 3.84 4.10
CA ALA A 72 6.05 2.60 3.48
C ALA A 72 7.51 2.67 3.00
N PHE A 73 8.17 1.52 2.98
CA PHE A 73 9.51 1.36 2.43
C PHE A 73 9.43 0.41 1.23
N ALA A 74 9.68 0.94 0.03
CA ALA A 74 9.72 0.17 -1.20
C ALA A 74 11.14 -0.33 -1.46
N HIS A 75 11.30 -1.64 -1.68
CA HIS A 75 12.58 -2.23 -2.02
C HIS A 75 13.07 -1.77 -3.40
N ILE A 76 14.37 -1.44 -3.49
CA ILE A 76 15.05 -1.10 -4.72
C ILE A 76 15.76 -2.35 -5.23
N PRO A 77 15.45 -2.86 -6.45
CA PRO A 77 16.15 -3.99 -7.05
C PRO A 77 17.67 -3.78 -7.11
N LYS A 78 18.45 -4.86 -7.06
CA LYS A 78 19.93 -4.79 -7.12
C LYS A 78 20.43 -4.14 -8.41
N GLU A 79 19.68 -4.30 -9.49
CA GLU A 79 20.00 -3.77 -10.83
C GLU A 79 19.94 -2.24 -10.88
N ASP A 80 19.08 -1.63 -10.06
CA ASP A 80 18.83 -0.19 -10.04
C ASP A 80 19.65 0.57 -8.97
N ARG A 81 20.54 -0.11 -8.23
CA ARG A 81 21.33 0.50 -7.15
C ARG A 81 22.82 0.16 -7.22
N ARG A 82 23.65 1.09 -6.76
CA ARG A 82 25.07 0.87 -6.54
C ARG A 82 25.31 0.13 -5.22
N LYS A 83 26.52 -0.43 -5.04
CA LYS A 83 26.89 -1.26 -3.87
C LYS A 83 26.65 -0.58 -2.49
N LEU A 84 26.71 0.76 -2.42
CA LEU A 84 26.54 1.53 -1.19
C LEU A 84 25.22 2.32 -1.14
N ASP A 85 24.36 2.20 -2.15
CA ASP A 85 23.07 2.89 -2.16
C ASP A 85 22.09 2.22 -1.21
N SER A 86 21.11 2.99 -0.74
CA SER A 86 20.02 2.49 0.12
C SER A 86 19.25 1.37 -0.55
N LYS A 87 18.90 0.33 0.21
CA LYS A 87 18.14 -0.82 -0.28
C LYS A 87 16.64 -0.55 -0.40
N ALA A 88 16.15 0.48 0.28
CA ALA A 88 14.74 0.85 0.29
C ALA A 88 14.55 2.36 0.16
N ILE A 89 13.43 2.76 -0.44
CA ILE A 89 12.98 4.14 -0.58
C ILE A 89 11.80 4.38 0.34
N ARG A 90 11.87 5.44 1.16
CA ARG A 90 10.74 5.89 1.97
C ARG A 90 9.66 6.50 1.08
N CYS A 91 8.45 6.00 1.20
CA CYS A 91 7.31 6.36 0.37
C CYS A 91 6.03 6.47 1.20
N THR A 92 4.98 6.97 0.57
CA THR A 92 3.64 7.04 1.15
C THR A 92 2.68 6.23 0.27
N LEU A 93 1.84 5.40 0.88
CA LEU A 93 0.81 4.64 0.16
C LEU A 93 -0.29 5.57 -0.34
N ILE A 94 -0.52 5.59 -1.64
CA ILE A 94 -1.58 6.39 -2.28
C ILE A 94 -2.55 5.56 -3.12
N GLY A 95 -2.32 4.26 -3.31
CA GLY A 95 -3.23 3.46 -4.12
C GLY A 95 -2.89 1.98 -4.21
N TYR A 96 -3.76 1.27 -4.92
CA TYR A 96 -3.60 -0.14 -5.29
C TYR A 96 -3.62 -0.27 -6.81
N CYS A 97 -2.72 -1.09 -7.35
CA CYS A 97 -2.73 -1.39 -8.77
C CYS A 97 -3.84 -2.43 -9.07
N SER A 98 -4.71 -2.13 -10.05
CA SER A 98 -5.80 -3.01 -10.46
C SER A 98 -5.35 -4.18 -11.34
N GLN A 99 -4.24 -4.02 -12.06
CA GLN A 99 -3.77 -5.00 -13.05
C GLN A 99 -2.89 -6.10 -12.42
N TYR A 100 -2.17 -5.80 -11.35
CA TYR A 100 -1.28 -6.74 -10.66
C TYR A 100 -1.20 -6.42 -9.17
N LYS A 101 -0.80 -7.41 -8.35
CA LYS A 101 -0.70 -7.28 -6.90
C LYS A 101 0.46 -6.36 -6.52
N ALA A 102 0.25 -5.03 -6.66
CA ALA A 102 1.22 -4.02 -6.31
C ALA A 102 0.53 -2.82 -5.63
N TYR A 103 1.33 -2.07 -4.88
CA TYR A 103 0.93 -0.84 -4.23
C TYR A 103 1.38 0.36 -5.06
N ILE A 104 0.54 1.38 -5.17
CA ILE A 104 0.90 2.66 -5.77
C ILE A 104 1.45 3.56 -4.66
N LEU A 105 2.69 3.98 -4.82
CA LEU A 105 3.46 4.70 -3.82
C LEU A 105 3.90 6.06 -4.33
N PHE A 106 3.90 7.04 -3.46
CA PHE A 106 4.43 8.37 -3.69
C PHE A 106 5.76 8.55 -2.97
N ASN A 107 6.80 8.91 -3.70
CA ASN A 107 8.09 9.27 -3.11
C ASN A 107 8.13 10.78 -2.86
N PRO A 108 8.16 11.23 -1.58
CA PRO A 108 8.15 12.66 -1.27
C PRO A 108 9.45 13.38 -1.66
N SER A 109 10.58 12.68 -1.76
CA SER A 109 11.87 13.28 -2.12
C SER A 109 11.99 13.60 -3.60
N THR A 110 11.46 12.73 -4.48
CA THR A 110 11.53 12.88 -5.94
C THR A 110 10.22 13.35 -6.56
N HIS A 111 9.14 13.43 -5.78
CA HIS A 111 7.76 13.72 -6.23
C HIS A 111 7.24 12.73 -7.30
N ASN A 112 7.82 11.54 -7.37
CA ASN A 112 7.43 10.51 -8.32
C ASN A 112 6.41 9.55 -7.72
N ILE A 113 5.49 9.09 -8.58
CA ILE A 113 4.53 8.01 -8.26
C ILE A 113 4.98 6.77 -9.03
N PHE A 114 5.04 5.64 -8.34
CA PHE A 114 5.42 4.35 -8.93
C PHE A 114 4.69 3.19 -8.26
N ALA A 115 4.69 2.03 -8.89
CA ALA A 115 4.11 0.81 -8.33
C ALA A 115 5.22 -0.14 -7.86
N SER A 116 5.05 -0.74 -6.68
CA SER A 116 5.97 -1.76 -6.15
C SER A 116 5.20 -2.90 -5.49
N ARG A 117 5.75 -4.11 -5.58
CA ARG A 117 5.22 -5.32 -4.92
C ARG A 117 5.89 -5.57 -3.57
N LEU A 118 7.19 -5.29 -3.50
CA LEU A 118 8.00 -5.48 -2.29
C LEU A 118 7.98 -4.20 -1.47
N VAL A 119 7.09 -4.17 -0.49
CA VAL A 119 6.82 -2.98 0.33
C VAL A 119 6.59 -3.39 1.77
N ILE A 120 7.31 -2.73 2.68
CA ILE A 120 7.10 -2.83 4.13
C ILE A 120 6.32 -1.61 4.59
N PHE A 121 5.29 -1.80 5.40
CA PHE A 121 4.41 -0.75 5.90
C PHE A 121 4.61 -0.49 7.39
N HIS A 122 4.73 0.79 7.76
CA HIS A 122 4.67 1.27 9.13
C HIS A 122 3.32 1.94 9.37
N GLU A 123 2.39 1.22 9.98
CA GLU A 123 1.01 1.71 10.23
C GLU A 123 0.83 2.34 11.63
N GLN A 124 1.87 2.32 12.49
CA GLN A 124 1.79 2.87 13.84
C GLN A 124 2.18 4.36 13.86
N ASP A 125 1.27 5.19 14.38
CA ASP A 125 1.44 6.65 14.50
C ASP A 125 2.23 7.05 15.80
N HIS A 126 3.13 6.23 16.33
CA HIS A 126 3.97 6.59 17.47
C HIS A 126 5.30 7.16 17.00
N GLU A 127 5.46 8.47 17.12
CA GLU A 127 6.63 9.24 16.66
C GLU A 127 7.95 8.95 17.42
N GLU A 128 7.96 8.14 18.49
CA GLU A 128 9.13 7.94 19.34
C GLU A 128 9.90 6.62 19.16
N SER A 129 9.39 5.64 18.37
CA SER A 129 10.06 4.35 18.16
C SER A 129 10.66 4.15 16.77
N ASP A 130 10.53 5.13 15.87
CA ASP A 130 10.85 4.98 14.44
C ASP A 130 12.34 4.68 14.14
N LYS A 131 13.26 5.06 15.00
CA LYS A 131 14.71 4.87 14.72
C LYS A 131 15.20 3.44 14.94
N HIS A 132 14.56 2.68 15.83
CA HIS A 132 15.03 1.33 16.18
C HIS A 132 14.40 0.25 15.30
N ASN A 133 13.16 0.45 14.81
CA ASN A 133 12.48 -0.49 13.92
C ASN A 133 12.97 -0.40 12.47
N GLU A 134 13.40 0.79 11.99
CA GLU A 134 13.90 0.95 10.63
C GLU A 134 15.15 0.08 10.35
N GLU A 135 16.00 -0.13 11.37
CA GLU A 135 17.22 -0.93 11.23
C GLU A 135 16.92 -2.46 11.16
N TRP A 136 15.91 -2.93 11.91
CA TRP A 136 15.52 -4.33 11.95
C TRP A 136 14.75 -4.77 10.69
N ASP A 137 13.88 -3.92 10.15
CA ASP A 137 13.11 -4.22 8.94
C ASP A 137 14.01 -4.28 7.71
N ILE A 138 15.07 -3.46 7.66
CA ILE A 138 16.09 -3.50 6.62
C ILE A 138 16.95 -4.78 6.76
N LEU A 139 17.24 -5.21 7.98
CA LEU A 139 17.99 -6.45 8.24
C LEU A 139 17.22 -7.69 7.77
N PHE A 140 15.90 -7.75 7.99
CA PHE A 140 15.03 -8.86 7.54
C PHE A 140 15.04 -9.02 6.02
N LEU A 141 15.01 -7.89 5.27
CA LEU A 141 15.12 -7.91 3.81
C LEU A 141 16.49 -8.44 3.32
N VAL A 142 17.54 -8.31 4.14
CA VAL A 142 18.89 -8.80 3.82
C VAL A 142 19.02 -10.30 4.03
N GLU A 143 18.35 -10.86 5.05
CA GLU A 143 18.41 -12.30 5.37
C GLU A 143 17.67 -13.13 4.32
N GLU A 144 16.50 -12.69 3.82
CA GLU A 144 15.80 -13.37 2.73
C GLU A 144 16.60 -13.43 1.44
N GLU A 145 17.39 -12.38 1.12
CA GLU A 145 18.27 -12.41 -0.06
C GLU A 145 19.46 -13.38 0.08
N SER A 146 19.87 -13.73 1.30
CA SER A 146 20.99 -14.66 1.53
C SER A 146 20.57 -16.13 1.47
N GLU A 147 19.30 -16.45 1.75
CA GLU A 147 18.79 -17.81 1.66
C GLU A 147 18.49 -18.25 0.22
N GLU A 148 18.07 -17.34 -0.67
CA GLU A 148 17.85 -17.65 -2.08
C GLU A 148 19.15 -17.94 -2.86
N THR A 149 20.28 -17.36 -2.45
CA THR A 149 21.58 -17.59 -3.12
C THR A 149 22.30 -18.85 -2.66
N GLY A 150 21.89 -19.45 -1.53
CA GLY A 150 22.52 -20.68 -0.98
C GLY A 150 22.03 -22.00 -1.63
N ASN A 151 20.93 -21.99 -2.36
CA ASN A 151 20.28 -23.23 -2.81
C ASN A 151 20.62 -23.64 -4.27
N ASN A 152 21.54 -22.95 -4.96
CA ASN A 152 21.87 -23.22 -6.36
C ASN A 152 23.27 -23.80 -6.61
N GLN A 153 23.98 -24.30 -5.59
CA GLN A 153 25.35 -24.84 -5.78
C GLN A 153 25.53 -26.34 -5.51
N ASP A 154 24.48 -27.10 -5.25
CA ASP A 154 24.61 -28.56 -5.06
C ASP A 154 23.78 -29.37 -6.06
N GLN A 155 23.98 -29.19 -7.36
CA GLN A 155 23.66 -30.19 -8.41
C GLN A 155 24.58 -30.00 -9.62
N GLN A 156 25.80 -30.51 -9.51
CA GLN A 156 26.56 -31.03 -10.66
C GLN A 156 27.34 -32.26 -10.21
#